data_641c87907bf65579245510099715308f
#
_entry.id   641c87907bf65579245510099715308f
#
_cell.length_a   1.000
_cell.length_b   1.000
_cell.length_c   1.000
_cell.angle_alpha   90.00
_cell.angle_beta   90.00
_cell.angle_gamma   90.00
#
_symmetry.space_group_name_H-M   'P 1'
#
loop_
_entity.id
_entity.type
_entity.pdbx_description
1 polymer ?
#
loop_
_entity_poly.entity_id
_entity_poly.type
_entity_poly.pdbx_seq_one_letter_code
_entity_poly.pdbx_strand_id
1 'polypeptide(L)'
;GQAIANLIARQEKLTEGNVASDFTIKKANEDALVLKDVKGKVKLIHFWVSWSIPCRQENINLLKIYQTYHTKGLEIISISLDHNKMEWLKAVGEDGMIWENGSDLKGQQSEIARLFFVKKLPYSLLLDEDNVIVAKNLQGNILQEKIAKLLKKQQIKK
;
A
#
# COMPACT_ATOMS: atom_id res chain seq x y z
N GLY A 1 29.11 -0.37 11.75
CA GLY A 1 29.65 0.19 10.53
C GLY A 1 28.70 1.08 9.79
N GLN A 2 29.16 1.72 8.75
CA GLN A 2 28.35 2.66 7.98
C GLN A 2 27.08 2.03 7.40
N ALA A 3 27.18 0.80 6.91
CA ALA A 3 26.03 0.09 6.33
C ALA A 3 24.93 -0.16 7.36
N ILE A 4 25.29 -0.51 8.59
CA ILE A 4 24.32 -0.74 9.66
C ILE A 4 23.68 0.58 10.08
N ALA A 5 24.44 1.64 10.19
CA ALA A 5 23.92 2.97 10.51
C ALA A 5 22.93 3.46 9.46
N ASN A 6 23.24 3.25 8.17
CA ASN A 6 22.35 3.62 7.06
C ASN A 6 21.05 2.82 7.10
N LEU A 7 21.12 1.52 7.43
CA LEU A 7 19.93 0.65 7.52
C LEU A 7 19.02 1.11 8.65
N ILE A 8 19.58 1.43 9.82
CA ILE A 8 18.83 1.94 10.97
C ILE A 8 18.14 3.25 10.61
N ALA A 9 18.85 4.18 9.95
CA ALA A 9 18.30 5.46 9.53
C ALA A 9 17.12 5.29 8.57
N ARG A 10 17.20 4.32 7.63
CA ARG A 10 16.11 4.02 6.70
C ARG A 10 14.89 3.46 7.42
N GLN A 11 15.09 2.57 8.38
CA GLN A 11 13.99 1.99 9.16
C GLN A 11 13.31 3.05 10.01
N GLU A 12 14.04 3.98 10.59
CA GLU A 12 13.49 5.09 11.37
C GLU A 12 12.58 5.98 10.53
N LYS A 13 12.91 6.18 9.24
CA LYS A 13 12.08 6.97 8.31
C LYS A 13 10.73 6.31 8.01
N LEU A 14 10.59 5.01 8.28
CA LEU A 14 9.35 4.27 8.07
C LEU A 14 8.50 4.16 9.33
N THR A 15 8.81 4.92 10.37
CA THR A 15 8.01 4.97 11.59
C THR A 15 6.87 5.97 11.45
N GLU A 16 5.85 5.80 12.29
CA GLU A 16 4.73 6.73 12.36
C GLU A 16 5.24 8.16 12.60
N GLY A 17 4.62 9.12 11.94
CA GLY A 17 5.00 10.52 12.04
C GLY A 17 5.98 11.00 10.99
N ASN A 18 6.62 10.09 10.25
CA ASN A 18 7.56 10.44 9.18
C ASN A 18 6.88 10.36 7.82
N VAL A 19 7.36 11.17 6.88
CA VAL A 19 6.85 11.15 5.50
C VAL A 19 7.39 9.89 4.81
N ALA A 20 6.50 9.12 4.17
CA ALA A 20 6.89 7.95 3.40
C ALA A 20 7.74 8.35 2.21
N SER A 21 8.78 7.55 1.92
CA SER A 21 9.62 7.76 0.75
C SER A 21 8.78 7.65 -0.52
N ASP A 22 9.01 8.57 -1.47
CA ASP A 22 8.34 8.50 -2.77
C ASP A 22 8.88 7.31 -3.56
N PHE A 23 8.05 6.81 -4.49
CA PHE A 23 8.46 5.72 -5.37
C PHE A 23 7.70 5.81 -6.69
N THR A 24 8.25 5.13 -7.70
CA THR A 24 7.61 4.96 -9.00
C THR A 24 7.58 3.47 -9.33
N ILE A 25 6.43 2.99 -9.79
CA ILE A 25 6.24 1.60 -10.20
C ILE A 25 5.38 1.58 -11.46
N LYS A 26 5.43 0.50 -12.23
CA LYS A 26 4.64 0.40 -13.46
C LYS A 26 3.29 -0.26 -13.21
N LYS A 27 2.25 0.32 -13.83
CA LYS A 27 0.92 -0.30 -13.93
C LYS A 27 0.93 -1.37 -15.01
N ALA A 28 -0.20 -2.08 -15.15
CA ALA A 28 -0.35 -3.13 -16.16
C ALA A 28 -0.12 -2.62 -17.58
N ASN A 29 -0.50 -1.36 -17.87
CA ASN A 29 -0.36 -0.72 -19.18
C ASN A 29 1.01 -0.04 -19.37
N GLU A 30 1.96 -0.29 -18.49
CA GLU A 30 3.32 0.27 -18.48
C GLU A 30 3.39 1.75 -18.07
N ASP A 31 2.26 2.39 -17.76
CA ASP A 31 2.28 3.77 -17.25
C ASP A 31 2.91 3.84 -15.86
N ALA A 32 3.56 4.95 -15.58
CA ALA A 32 4.18 5.19 -14.28
C ALA A 32 3.11 5.46 -13.21
N LEU A 33 3.24 4.79 -12.08
CA LEU A 33 2.45 5.04 -10.88
C LEU A 33 3.41 5.62 -9.85
N VAL A 34 3.24 6.91 -9.52
CA VAL A 34 4.13 7.65 -8.63
C VAL A 34 3.37 8.00 -7.37
N LEU A 35 3.90 7.65 -6.19
CA LEU A 35 3.20 7.87 -4.93
C LEU A 35 2.77 9.33 -4.74
N LYS A 36 3.67 10.27 -4.97
CA LYS A 36 3.38 11.70 -4.77
C LYS A 36 2.27 12.24 -5.67
N ASP A 37 1.99 11.56 -6.79
CA ASP A 37 0.95 11.98 -7.73
C ASP A 37 -0.42 11.39 -7.38
N VAL A 38 -0.47 10.43 -6.46
CA VAL A 38 -1.72 9.83 -6.01
C VAL A 38 -2.36 10.75 -4.97
N LYS A 39 -3.59 11.18 -5.24
CA LYS A 39 -4.33 12.08 -4.37
C LYS A 39 -5.33 11.32 -3.51
N GLY A 40 -5.41 11.69 -2.25
CA GLY A 40 -6.34 11.08 -1.30
C GLY A 40 -6.16 11.69 0.07
N LYS A 41 -7.23 11.77 0.84
CA LYS A 41 -7.17 12.24 2.23
C LYS A 41 -6.50 11.23 3.13
N VAL A 42 -6.68 9.95 2.80
CA VAL A 42 -6.03 8.81 3.44
C VAL A 42 -5.62 7.87 2.32
N LYS A 43 -4.38 7.37 2.37
CA LYS A 43 -3.84 6.47 1.35
C LYS A 43 -3.31 5.22 2.01
N LEU A 44 -3.61 4.07 1.41
CA LEU A 44 -3.08 2.78 1.84
C LEU A 44 -2.11 2.26 0.80
N ILE A 45 -0.86 2.01 1.20
CA ILE A 45 0.10 1.26 0.38
C ILE A 45 0.01 -0.18 0.85
N HIS A 46 -0.32 -1.09 -0.07
CA HIS A 46 -0.60 -2.49 0.24
C HIS A 46 0.29 -3.39 -0.60
N PHE A 47 1.05 -4.26 0.07
CA PHE A 47 1.95 -5.23 -0.58
C PHE A 47 1.34 -6.63 -0.49
N TRP A 48 1.37 -7.37 -1.60
CA TRP A 48 0.73 -8.67 -1.67
C TRP A 48 1.33 -9.54 -2.77
N VAL A 49 0.90 -10.79 -2.84
CA VAL A 49 1.29 -11.72 -3.91
C VAL A 49 0.11 -12.64 -4.24
N SER A 50 -0.03 -12.99 -5.52
CA SER A 50 -1.23 -13.66 -6.02
C SER A 50 -1.44 -15.08 -5.50
N TRP A 51 -0.38 -15.79 -5.13
CA TRP A 51 -0.46 -17.18 -4.68
C TRP A 51 -0.64 -17.33 -3.17
N SER A 52 -0.75 -16.25 -2.42
CA SER A 52 -0.91 -16.29 -0.96
C SER A 52 -2.38 -16.19 -0.56
N ILE A 53 -2.88 -17.20 0.15
CA ILE A 53 -4.27 -17.20 0.63
C ILE A 53 -4.55 -16.01 1.55
N PRO A 54 -3.71 -15.68 2.55
CA PRO A 54 -3.96 -14.49 3.37
C PRO A 54 -3.99 -13.20 2.57
N CYS A 55 -3.16 -13.07 1.53
CA CYS A 55 -3.16 -11.89 0.65
C CYS A 55 -4.49 -11.79 -0.11
N ARG A 56 -4.97 -12.92 -0.65
CA ARG A 56 -6.23 -12.92 -1.41
C ARG A 56 -7.43 -12.60 -0.51
N GLN A 57 -7.42 -13.09 0.71
CA GLN A 57 -8.47 -12.77 1.69
C GLN A 57 -8.47 -11.28 2.03
N GLU A 58 -7.30 -10.70 2.22
CA GLU A 58 -7.21 -9.26 2.52
C GLU A 58 -7.62 -8.43 1.31
N ASN A 59 -7.32 -8.85 0.08
CA ASN A 59 -7.77 -8.15 -1.13
C ASN A 59 -9.29 -8.01 -1.15
N ILE A 60 -10.02 -9.06 -0.77
CA ILE A 60 -11.49 -9.04 -0.71
C ILE A 60 -11.96 -8.06 0.37
N ASN A 61 -11.29 -8.04 1.51
CA ASN A 61 -11.58 -7.08 2.57
C ASN A 61 -11.34 -5.64 2.09
N LEU A 62 -10.24 -5.41 1.37
CA LEU A 62 -9.91 -4.09 0.83
C LEU A 62 -10.96 -3.62 -0.18
N LEU A 63 -11.54 -4.51 -0.95
CA LEU A 63 -12.60 -4.14 -1.88
C LEU A 63 -13.80 -3.55 -1.12
N LYS A 64 -14.20 -4.18 -0.03
CA LYS A 64 -15.30 -3.67 0.81
C LYS A 64 -14.97 -2.31 1.40
N ILE A 65 -13.75 -2.15 1.90
CA ILE A 65 -13.27 -0.88 2.46
C ILE A 65 -13.26 0.20 1.38
N TYR A 66 -12.74 -0.11 0.22
CA TYR A 66 -12.64 0.82 -0.89
C TYR A 66 -14.03 1.30 -1.35
N GLN A 67 -14.96 0.38 -1.50
CA GLN A 67 -16.34 0.70 -1.90
C GLN A 67 -17.03 1.63 -0.89
N THR A 68 -16.72 1.47 0.38
CA THR A 68 -17.31 2.29 1.45
C THR A 68 -16.65 3.67 1.55
N TYR A 69 -15.32 3.75 1.44
CA TYR A 69 -14.58 4.96 1.81
C TYR A 69 -13.92 5.71 0.66
N HIS A 70 -13.93 5.16 -0.56
CA HIS A 70 -13.29 5.85 -1.69
C HIS A 70 -13.90 7.24 -1.93
N THR A 71 -15.21 7.35 -1.92
CA THR A 71 -15.90 8.64 -2.13
C THR A 71 -15.66 9.62 -0.98
N LYS A 72 -15.19 9.11 0.16
CA LYS A 72 -14.88 9.93 1.34
C LYS A 72 -13.42 10.36 1.39
N GLY A 73 -12.61 9.91 0.44
CA GLY A 73 -11.21 10.34 0.32
C GLY A 73 -10.17 9.24 0.47
N LEU A 74 -10.57 7.97 0.54
CA LEU A 74 -9.61 6.86 0.59
C LEU A 74 -9.08 6.53 -0.81
N GLU A 75 -7.77 6.38 -0.92
CA GLU A 75 -7.12 5.78 -2.09
C GLU A 75 -6.28 4.59 -1.67
N ILE A 76 -6.22 3.57 -2.52
CA ILE A 76 -5.40 2.38 -2.27
C ILE A 76 -4.41 2.22 -3.41
N ILE A 77 -3.17 1.89 -3.06
CA ILE A 77 -2.11 1.55 -4.00
C ILE A 77 -1.65 0.15 -3.63
N SER A 78 -1.97 -0.84 -4.46
CA SER A 78 -1.52 -2.22 -4.23
C SER A 78 -0.31 -2.51 -5.09
N ILE A 79 0.74 -3.02 -4.45
CA ILE A 79 2.01 -3.37 -5.08
C ILE A 79 2.17 -4.87 -5.02
N SER A 80 2.15 -5.52 -6.18
CA SER A 80 2.31 -6.97 -6.28
C SER A 80 3.78 -7.35 -6.27
N LEU A 81 4.11 -8.36 -5.48
CA LEU A 81 5.44 -8.98 -5.46
C LEU A 81 5.44 -10.29 -6.26
N ASP A 82 4.64 -10.35 -7.31
CA ASP A 82 4.65 -11.47 -8.24
C ASP A 82 5.83 -11.37 -9.23
N HIS A 83 6.25 -12.50 -9.78
CA HIS A 83 7.19 -12.56 -10.89
C HIS A 83 6.46 -12.64 -12.24
N ASN A 84 5.24 -13.15 -12.25
CA ASN A 84 4.48 -13.44 -13.45
C ASN A 84 3.35 -12.45 -13.63
N LYS A 85 3.39 -11.70 -14.73
CA LYS A 85 2.40 -10.65 -15.00
C LYS A 85 0.99 -11.21 -15.17
N MET A 86 0.84 -12.36 -15.82
CA MET A 86 -0.47 -12.95 -16.05
C MET A 86 -1.13 -13.38 -14.75
N GLU A 87 -0.36 -13.99 -13.84
CA GLU A 87 -0.88 -14.42 -12.54
C GLU A 87 -1.29 -13.20 -11.69
N TRP A 88 -0.47 -12.15 -11.73
CA TRP A 88 -0.79 -10.89 -11.05
C TRP A 88 -2.11 -10.32 -11.56
N LEU A 89 -2.24 -10.11 -12.86
CA LEU A 89 -3.42 -9.49 -13.44
C LEU A 89 -4.68 -10.36 -13.31
N LYS A 90 -4.53 -11.68 -13.37
CA LYS A 90 -5.64 -12.60 -13.12
C LYS A 90 -6.18 -12.42 -11.69
N ALA A 91 -5.30 -12.36 -10.71
CA ALA A 91 -5.69 -12.16 -9.31
C ALA A 91 -6.34 -10.79 -9.09
N VAL A 92 -5.80 -9.73 -9.71
CA VAL A 92 -6.40 -8.39 -9.65
C VAL A 92 -7.84 -8.42 -10.13
N GLY A 93 -8.10 -9.09 -11.25
CA GLY A 93 -9.44 -9.22 -11.80
C GLY A 93 -10.36 -10.05 -10.92
N GLU A 94 -9.89 -11.21 -10.45
CA GLU A 94 -10.68 -12.11 -9.61
C GLU A 94 -11.08 -11.47 -8.27
N ASP A 95 -10.18 -10.71 -7.67
CA ASP A 95 -10.40 -10.10 -6.35
C ASP A 95 -11.05 -8.72 -6.45
N GLY A 96 -11.29 -8.22 -7.66
CA GLY A 96 -11.96 -6.93 -7.87
C GLY A 96 -11.14 -5.73 -7.39
N MET A 97 -9.83 -5.76 -7.60
CA MET A 97 -8.94 -4.70 -7.14
C MET A 97 -8.98 -3.51 -8.10
N ILE A 98 -10.02 -2.69 -7.99
CA ILE A 98 -10.36 -1.60 -8.92
C ILE A 98 -9.62 -0.30 -8.66
N TRP A 99 -8.69 -0.29 -7.73
CA TRP A 99 -7.86 0.87 -7.39
C TRP A 99 -6.52 0.80 -8.11
N GLU A 100 -5.56 1.66 -7.71
CA GLU A 100 -4.25 1.71 -8.31
C GLU A 100 -3.44 0.44 -8.02
N ASN A 101 -2.95 -0.22 -9.06
CA ASN A 101 -2.18 -1.46 -8.97
C ASN A 101 -0.90 -1.35 -9.77
N GLY A 102 0.21 -1.74 -9.17
CA GLY A 102 1.50 -1.77 -9.83
C GLY A 102 2.34 -2.97 -9.41
N SER A 103 3.36 -3.26 -10.22
CA SER A 103 4.34 -4.31 -9.91
C SER A 103 5.60 -4.09 -10.74
N ASP A 104 6.75 -4.37 -10.13
CA ASP A 104 8.02 -4.43 -10.88
C ASP A 104 8.33 -5.85 -11.38
N LEU A 105 7.49 -6.82 -11.02
CA LEU A 105 7.61 -8.24 -11.40
C LEU A 105 8.93 -8.87 -10.96
N LYS A 106 9.52 -8.37 -9.89
CA LYS A 106 10.80 -8.85 -9.36
C LYS A 106 10.65 -9.70 -8.10
N GLY A 107 9.42 -9.95 -7.64
CA GLY A 107 9.18 -10.74 -6.45
C GLY A 107 9.90 -10.19 -5.23
N GLN A 108 10.63 -11.04 -4.52
CA GLN A 108 11.41 -10.64 -3.35
C GLN A 108 12.58 -9.70 -3.69
N GLN A 109 12.93 -9.58 -4.96
CA GLN A 109 13.96 -8.65 -5.42
C GLN A 109 13.41 -7.25 -5.71
N SER A 110 12.14 -7.01 -5.43
CA SER A 110 11.51 -5.70 -5.62
C SER A 110 12.24 -4.62 -4.82
N GLU A 111 12.65 -3.55 -5.50
CA GLU A 111 13.29 -2.41 -4.85
C GLU A 111 12.33 -1.69 -3.93
N ILE A 112 11.04 -1.63 -4.31
CA ILE A 112 10.02 -0.95 -3.49
C ILE A 112 9.76 -1.74 -2.22
N ALA A 113 9.71 -3.08 -2.29
CA ALA A 113 9.58 -3.92 -1.10
C ALA A 113 10.77 -3.70 -0.16
N ARG A 114 11.98 -3.56 -0.70
CA ARG A 114 13.17 -3.27 0.10
C ARG A 114 13.12 -1.87 0.71
N LEU A 115 12.68 -0.90 -0.07
CA LEU A 115 12.53 0.49 0.39
C LEU A 115 11.66 0.58 1.65
N PHE A 116 10.58 -0.21 1.70
CA PHE A 116 9.63 -0.21 2.81
C PHE A 116 9.85 -1.37 3.81
N PHE A 117 10.94 -2.11 3.69
CA PHE A 117 11.31 -3.21 4.60
C PHE A 117 10.21 -4.25 4.75
N VAL A 118 9.57 -4.60 3.62
CA VAL A 118 8.50 -5.60 3.61
C VAL A 118 9.09 -6.99 3.80
N LYS A 119 8.70 -7.68 4.87
CA LYS A 119 9.21 -9.02 5.21
C LYS A 119 8.15 -10.11 5.12
N LYS A 120 6.90 -9.76 5.40
CA LYS A 120 5.77 -10.70 5.35
C LYS A 120 4.65 -10.09 4.55
N LEU A 121 3.86 -10.94 3.91
CA LEU A 121 2.71 -10.51 3.11
C LEU A 121 1.43 -11.14 3.66
N PRO A 122 0.30 -10.41 3.66
CA PRO A 122 0.17 -9.03 3.21
C PRO A 122 0.81 -8.04 4.19
N TYR A 123 1.23 -6.89 3.69
CA TYR A 123 1.80 -5.82 4.51
C TYR A 123 1.24 -4.48 4.03
N SER A 124 1.05 -3.55 4.96
CA SER A 124 0.49 -2.26 4.58
C SER A 124 1.07 -1.10 5.38
N LEU A 125 1.03 0.07 4.75
CA LEU A 125 1.32 1.35 5.38
C LEU A 125 0.14 2.28 5.11
N LEU A 126 -0.35 2.92 6.16
CA LEU A 126 -1.45 3.87 6.06
C LEU A 126 -0.87 5.29 6.16
N LEU A 127 -1.19 6.12 5.18
CA LEU A 127 -0.67 7.48 5.07
C LEU A 127 -1.79 8.49 5.14
N ASP A 128 -1.48 9.69 5.63
CA ASP A 128 -2.40 10.82 5.55
C ASP A 128 -2.26 11.54 4.19
N GLU A 129 -2.93 12.68 4.05
CA GLU A 129 -2.93 13.46 2.81
C GLU A 129 -1.52 13.90 2.39
N ASP A 130 -0.63 14.15 3.33
CA ASP A 130 0.74 14.60 3.10
C ASP A 130 1.74 13.46 3.05
N ASN A 131 1.25 12.22 2.93
CA ASN A 131 2.07 11.00 2.91
C ASN A 131 2.83 10.73 4.20
N VAL A 132 2.36 11.30 5.31
CA VAL A 132 2.89 10.97 6.63
C VAL A 132 2.34 9.62 7.06
N ILE A 133 3.22 8.74 7.54
CA ILE A 133 2.84 7.40 8.00
C ILE A 133 2.06 7.53 9.32
N VAL A 134 0.81 7.07 9.32
CA VAL A 134 -0.06 7.13 10.50
C VAL A 134 -0.31 5.76 11.13
N ALA A 135 -0.06 4.68 10.40
CA ALA A 135 -0.13 3.31 10.93
C ALA A 135 0.62 2.36 10.01
N LYS A 136 1.04 1.20 10.56
CA LYS A 136 1.74 0.18 9.81
C LYS A 136 1.10 -1.18 10.05
N ASN A 137 1.03 -1.97 8.99
CA ASN A 137 0.66 -3.39 9.00
C ASN A 137 -0.67 -3.69 9.67
N LEU A 138 -1.68 -2.87 9.39
CA LEU A 138 -3.06 -3.12 9.81
C LEU A 138 -3.81 -3.89 8.74
N GLN A 139 -4.67 -4.82 9.14
CA GLN A 139 -5.52 -5.61 8.24
C GLN A 139 -6.90 -5.77 8.85
N GLY A 140 -7.86 -6.26 8.02
CA GLY A 140 -9.19 -6.62 8.48
C GLY A 140 -9.96 -5.46 9.11
N ASN A 141 -10.68 -5.76 10.18
CA ASN A 141 -11.52 -4.77 10.85
C ASN A 141 -10.72 -3.65 11.51
N ILE A 142 -9.53 -3.95 12.01
CA ILE A 142 -8.66 -2.94 12.63
C ILE A 142 -8.26 -1.89 11.60
N LEU A 143 -7.95 -2.31 10.39
CA LEU A 143 -7.64 -1.39 9.29
C LEU A 143 -8.85 -0.52 8.96
N GLN A 144 -10.02 -1.13 8.80
CA GLN A 144 -11.26 -0.42 8.48
C GLN A 144 -11.58 0.65 9.53
N GLU A 145 -11.49 0.30 10.80
CA GLU A 145 -11.75 1.23 11.91
C GLU A 145 -10.79 2.41 11.88
N LYS A 146 -9.51 2.15 11.62
CA LYS A 146 -8.50 3.21 11.56
C LYS A 146 -8.76 4.16 10.41
N ILE A 147 -9.09 3.63 9.23
CA ILE A 147 -9.42 4.45 8.05
C ILE A 147 -10.64 5.32 8.34
N ALA A 148 -11.70 4.73 8.87
CA ALA A 148 -12.92 5.47 9.20
C ALA A 148 -12.63 6.62 10.18
N LYS A 149 -11.83 6.36 11.20
CA LYS A 149 -11.45 7.34 12.21
C LYS A 149 -10.63 8.49 11.60
N LEU A 150 -9.67 8.17 10.73
CA LEU A 150 -8.82 9.17 10.08
C LEU A 150 -9.64 10.07 9.15
N LEU A 151 -10.54 9.49 8.36
CA LEU A 151 -11.39 10.26 7.45
C LEU A 151 -12.34 11.17 8.21
N LYS A 152 -12.91 10.69 9.31
CA LYS A 152 -13.77 11.49 10.17
C LYS A 152 -13.02 12.68 10.79
N LYS A 153 -11.79 12.45 11.24
CA LYS A 153 -10.93 13.49 11.82
C LYS A 153 -10.62 14.57 10.80
N GLN A 154 -10.37 14.22 9.52
CA GLN A 154 -10.09 15.18 8.47
C GLN A 154 -11.31 16.04 8.12
N GLN A 155 -12.52 15.49 8.22
CA GLN A 155 -13.74 16.27 8.02
C GLN A 155 -13.91 17.35 9.09
N ILE A 156 -13.50 17.08 10.31
CA ILE A 156 -13.61 18.04 11.43
C ILE A 156 -12.62 19.19 11.25
N LYS A 157 -11.49 18.98 10.59
CA LYS A 157 -10.47 20.03 10.37
C LYS A 157 -10.86 21.09 9.34
N LYS A 158 -11.92 20.85 8.62
CA LYS A 158 -12.48 21.84 7.71
C LYS A 158 -13.43 22.74 8.48
#